data_305b2422b4926deb1c3907e8ac0b592a
#
_entry.id   305b2422b4926deb1c3907e8ac0b592a
#
_cell.length_a   1.000
_cell.length_b   1.000
_cell.length_c   1.000
_cell.angle_alpha   90.00
_cell.angle_beta   90.00
_cell.angle_gamma   90.00
#
_symmetry.space_group_name_H-M   'P 1'
#
loop_
_entity.id
_entity.type
_entity.pdbx_description
1 polymer ?
#
loop_
_entity_poly.entity_id
_entity_poly.type
_entity_poly.pdbx_seq_one_letter_code
_entity_poly.pdbx_strand_id
1 'polypeptide(L)'
;EKKRIGVTRIHMEEDAGKLNHSGATISTSDSSAVDYNRAGVPLIEIVSEPDMRSSEEARAYLEQLKAILEYTDVCDCKMQEGSLRCDANISVMPEGAAEFGTRAEIKNLNSFRALVRAIEYEVERQIDLVESGGHVVQETRTWDDAQGMTLSMRSKEEAHDYRYFPEPDLVPVELDD
;
A
#
# COMPACT_ATOMS: atom_id res chain seq x y z
N GLU A 1 19.52 13.77 -9.36
CA GLU A 1 18.91 14.96 -8.73
C GLU A 1 18.29 14.56 -7.40
N LYS A 2 18.40 15.42 -6.36
CA LYS A 2 17.78 15.12 -5.06
C LYS A 2 16.36 15.67 -5.07
N LYS A 3 15.37 14.82 -4.79
CA LYS A 3 13.97 15.19 -4.61
C LYS A 3 13.56 14.94 -3.17
N ARG A 4 12.83 15.89 -2.58
CA ARG A 4 12.23 15.74 -1.26
C ARG A 4 10.88 15.06 -1.40
N ILE A 5 10.67 14.00 -0.63
CA ILE A 5 9.38 13.33 -0.47
C ILE A 5 8.95 13.52 0.98
N GLY A 6 7.77 14.07 1.19
CA GLY A 6 7.19 14.25 2.51
C GLY A 6 6.67 12.93 3.09
N VAL A 7 6.58 12.88 4.41
CA VAL A 7 5.92 11.79 5.14
C VAL A 7 4.74 12.41 5.86
N THR A 8 3.54 11.96 5.56
CA THR A 8 2.30 12.44 6.17
C THR A 8 2.20 12.01 7.62
N ARG A 9 2.48 10.73 7.88
CA ARG A 9 2.42 10.13 9.21
C ARG A 9 3.20 8.82 9.30
N ILE A 10 3.55 8.47 10.51
CA ILE A 10 3.94 7.11 10.91
C ILE A 10 2.92 6.66 11.95
N HIS A 11 2.20 5.60 11.64
CA HIS A 11 1.10 5.08 12.45
C HIS A 11 1.51 3.77 13.12
N MET A 12 1.27 3.64 14.42
CA MET A 12 1.56 2.41 15.16
C MET A 12 0.35 1.48 15.12
N GLU A 13 0.61 0.21 14.86
CA GLU A 13 -0.40 -0.84 14.75
C GLU A 13 0.08 -2.14 15.41
N GLU A 14 -0.81 -3.11 15.50
CA GLU A 14 -0.50 -4.51 15.79
C GLU A 14 -0.82 -5.39 14.59
N ASP A 15 0.04 -6.39 14.30
CA ASP A 15 -0.30 -7.40 13.29
C ASP A 15 -1.43 -8.30 13.84
N ALA A 16 -2.51 -8.38 13.09
CA ALA A 16 -3.68 -9.19 13.48
C ALA A 16 -3.50 -10.70 13.21
N GLY A 17 -2.41 -11.08 12.56
CA GLY A 17 -2.16 -12.44 12.08
C GLY A 17 -2.53 -12.62 10.61
N LYS A 18 -2.60 -13.86 10.15
CA LYS A 18 -2.81 -14.19 8.75
C LYS A 18 -4.03 -15.08 8.55
N LEU A 19 -4.88 -14.73 7.58
CA LEU A 19 -5.98 -15.57 7.11
C LEU A 19 -5.51 -16.41 5.91
N ASN A 20 -5.64 -17.73 6.02
CA ASN A 20 -5.38 -18.67 4.94
C ASN A 20 -6.71 -19.29 4.50
N HIS A 21 -7.16 -18.98 3.29
CA HIS A 21 -8.39 -19.53 2.72
C HIS A 21 -8.13 -20.89 2.07
N SER A 22 -9.03 -21.84 2.24
CA SER A 22 -8.91 -23.21 1.68
C SER A 22 -9.21 -23.28 0.18
N GLY A 23 -9.79 -22.24 -0.42
CA GLY A 23 -10.15 -22.15 -1.83
C GLY A 23 -9.23 -21.24 -2.65
N ALA A 24 -9.39 -21.26 -3.97
CA ALA A 24 -8.65 -20.38 -4.88
C ALA A 24 -9.03 -18.89 -4.71
N THR A 25 -10.24 -18.62 -4.20
CA THR A 25 -10.74 -17.27 -3.91
C THR A 25 -11.52 -17.29 -2.59
N ILE A 26 -11.72 -16.11 -1.98
CA ILE A 26 -12.52 -15.96 -0.74
C ILE A 26 -13.95 -16.49 -0.96
N SER A 27 -14.52 -16.25 -2.14
CA SER A 27 -15.89 -16.67 -2.48
C SER A 27 -16.05 -18.18 -2.74
N THR A 28 -14.95 -18.89 -2.97
CA THR A 28 -14.92 -20.34 -3.20
C THR A 28 -14.33 -21.13 -2.03
N SER A 29 -14.06 -20.45 -0.92
CA SER A 29 -13.48 -21.06 0.27
C SER A 29 -14.58 -21.57 1.21
N ASP A 30 -14.54 -22.85 1.51
CA ASP A 30 -15.44 -23.48 2.51
C ASP A 30 -15.00 -23.20 3.95
N SER A 31 -13.75 -22.78 4.15
CA SER A 31 -13.18 -22.49 5.46
C SER A 31 -11.99 -21.56 5.37
N SER A 32 -11.69 -20.88 6.46
CA SER A 32 -10.51 -20.04 6.61
C SER A 32 -9.78 -20.42 7.88
N ALA A 33 -8.50 -20.74 7.76
CA ALA A 33 -7.63 -20.95 8.91
C ALA A 33 -6.97 -19.64 9.31
N VAL A 34 -7.00 -19.33 10.61
CA VAL A 34 -6.32 -18.14 11.16
C VAL A 34 -4.97 -18.56 11.72
N ASP A 35 -3.92 -17.95 11.23
CA ASP A 35 -2.55 -18.11 11.72
C ASP A 35 -2.19 -16.91 12.60
N TYR A 36 -2.05 -17.14 13.90
CA TYR A 36 -1.74 -16.13 14.89
C TYR A 36 -0.26 -16.00 15.21
N ASN A 37 0.65 -16.64 14.46
CA ASN A 37 2.10 -16.60 14.76
C ASN A 37 2.67 -15.18 14.81
N ARG A 38 2.04 -14.23 14.11
CA ARG A 38 2.43 -12.81 14.13
C ARG A 38 1.43 -11.90 14.86
N ALA A 39 0.37 -12.44 15.43
CA ALA A 39 -0.61 -11.61 16.13
C ALA A 39 0.03 -10.87 17.31
N GLY A 40 -0.25 -9.57 17.43
CA GLY A 40 0.32 -8.70 18.45
C GLY A 40 1.76 -8.23 18.18
N VAL A 41 2.37 -8.62 17.05
CA VAL A 41 3.68 -8.07 16.68
C VAL A 41 3.53 -6.59 16.33
N PRO A 42 4.33 -5.69 16.94
CA PRO A 42 4.29 -4.27 16.63
C PRO A 42 4.53 -4.00 15.14
N LEU A 43 3.72 -3.15 14.56
CA LEU A 43 3.73 -2.75 13.16
C LEU A 43 3.70 -1.23 13.06
N ILE A 44 4.39 -0.67 12.09
CA ILE A 44 4.27 0.75 11.73
C ILE A 44 3.81 0.87 10.29
N GLU A 45 2.86 1.77 10.05
CA GLU A 45 2.45 2.20 8.72
C GLU A 45 3.05 3.57 8.43
N ILE A 46 3.87 3.67 7.38
CA ILE A 46 4.50 4.91 6.96
C ILE A 46 3.80 5.38 5.69
N VAL A 47 3.17 6.54 5.75
CA VAL A 47 2.42 7.12 4.63
C VAL A 47 3.17 8.31 4.08
N SER A 48 3.53 8.27 2.80
CA SER A 48 4.18 9.38 2.11
C SER A 48 3.17 10.43 1.65
N GLU A 49 3.65 11.67 1.50
CA GLU A 49 2.96 12.67 0.70
C GLU A 49 2.93 12.24 -0.78
N PRO A 50 1.96 12.73 -1.58
CA PRO A 50 1.82 12.39 -2.99
C PRO A 50 2.82 13.16 -3.88
N ASP A 51 4.10 13.15 -3.51
CA ASP A 51 5.16 13.92 -4.16
C ASP A 51 5.82 13.16 -5.32
N MET A 52 5.71 11.83 -5.34
CA MET A 52 6.33 10.98 -6.36
C MET A 52 5.63 11.13 -7.71
N ARG A 53 6.41 11.11 -8.79
CA ARG A 53 5.91 11.34 -10.16
C ARG A 53 6.34 10.26 -11.16
N SER A 54 7.09 9.24 -10.70
CA SER A 54 7.48 8.11 -11.54
C SER A 54 7.65 6.83 -10.71
N SER A 55 7.70 5.69 -11.39
CA SER A 55 7.97 4.39 -10.79
C SER A 55 9.39 4.32 -10.20
N GLU A 56 10.37 4.99 -10.84
CA GLU A 56 11.74 5.09 -10.35
C GLU A 56 11.85 5.92 -9.07
N GLU A 57 11.08 7.00 -8.96
CA GLU A 57 11.02 7.80 -7.74
C GLU A 57 10.41 6.98 -6.58
N ALA A 58 9.37 6.22 -6.84
CA ALA A 58 8.76 5.34 -5.86
C ALA A 58 9.72 4.23 -5.40
N ARG A 59 10.45 3.64 -6.35
CA ARG A 59 11.48 2.66 -6.03
C ARG A 59 12.60 3.27 -5.20
N ALA A 60 13.15 4.42 -5.60
CA ALA A 60 14.22 5.09 -4.89
C ALA A 60 13.81 5.50 -3.46
N TYR A 61 12.57 5.98 -3.30
CA TYR A 61 11.99 6.28 -1.99
C TYR A 61 11.95 5.04 -1.09
N LEU A 62 11.42 3.92 -1.60
CA LEU A 62 11.30 2.69 -0.81
C LEU A 62 12.67 2.07 -0.50
N GLU A 63 13.65 2.14 -1.42
CA GLU A 63 15.03 1.71 -1.18
C GLU A 63 15.69 2.55 -0.07
N GLN A 64 15.48 3.87 -0.08
CA GLN A 64 16.01 4.75 0.95
C GLN A 64 15.34 4.51 2.31
N LEU A 65 14.02 4.35 2.32
CA LEU A 65 13.26 4.03 3.54
C LEU A 65 13.71 2.70 4.14
N LYS A 66 13.85 1.68 3.30
CA LYS A 66 14.39 0.37 3.72
C LYS A 66 15.75 0.53 4.39
N ALA A 67 16.67 1.26 3.78
CA ALA A 67 18.00 1.50 4.34
C ALA A 67 17.94 2.18 5.72
N ILE A 68 17.04 3.16 5.90
CA ILE A 68 16.85 3.84 7.18
C ILE A 68 16.37 2.84 8.24
N LEU A 69 15.35 2.04 7.93
CA LEU A 69 14.76 1.09 8.89
C LEU A 69 15.73 -0.02 9.27
N GLU A 70 16.56 -0.50 8.32
CA GLU A 70 17.61 -1.49 8.60
C GLU A 70 18.72 -0.90 9.47
N TYR A 71 19.20 0.33 9.15
CA TYR A 71 20.27 0.98 9.93
C TYR A 71 19.86 1.38 11.34
N THR A 72 18.58 1.64 11.55
CA THR A 72 18.02 1.95 12.88
C THR A 72 17.59 0.72 13.66
N ASP A 73 17.78 -0.48 13.10
CA ASP A 73 17.42 -1.78 13.68
C ASP A 73 15.91 -1.90 14.03
N VAL A 74 15.06 -1.17 13.29
CA VAL A 74 13.61 -1.21 13.46
C VAL A 74 13.00 -2.42 12.75
N CYS A 75 13.53 -2.78 11.56
CA CYS A 75 12.99 -3.84 10.73
C CYS A 75 14.08 -4.45 9.84
N ASP A 76 14.03 -5.76 9.59
CA ASP A 76 14.89 -6.45 8.62
C ASP A 76 14.44 -6.28 7.15
N CYS A 77 13.31 -5.64 6.96
CA CYS A 77 12.77 -5.18 5.67
C CYS A 77 12.74 -6.22 4.55
N LYS A 78 12.39 -7.47 4.86
CA LYS A 78 12.28 -8.56 3.90
C LYS A 78 10.88 -8.65 3.31
N MET A 79 10.69 -8.15 2.10
CA MET A 79 9.38 -8.17 1.43
C MET A 79 8.83 -9.58 1.23
N GLN A 80 9.68 -10.56 0.90
CA GLN A 80 9.29 -11.95 0.66
C GLN A 80 8.84 -12.68 1.93
N GLU A 81 9.35 -12.27 3.10
CA GLU A 81 8.96 -12.80 4.40
C GLU A 81 7.82 -11.99 5.03
N GLY A 82 7.43 -10.87 4.41
CA GLY A 82 6.32 -10.02 4.83
C GLY A 82 6.64 -9.07 5.98
N SER A 83 7.94 -8.88 6.35
CA SER A 83 8.36 -7.86 7.31
C SER A 83 8.43 -6.45 6.73
N LEU A 84 8.45 -6.31 5.41
CA LEU A 84 8.20 -5.07 4.69
C LEU A 84 7.06 -5.31 3.70
N ARG A 85 6.02 -4.51 3.78
CA ARG A 85 4.90 -4.50 2.82
C ARG A 85 4.82 -3.13 2.17
N CYS A 86 4.37 -3.08 0.94
CA CYS A 86 4.19 -1.83 0.23
C CYS A 86 2.87 -1.88 -0.53
N ASP A 87 2.04 -0.87 -0.33
CA ASP A 87 0.86 -0.60 -1.13
C ASP A 87 1.11 0.69 -1.92
N ALA A 88 0.74 0.74 -3.19
CA ALA A 88 0.88 1.93 -4.02
C ALA A 88 -0.47 2.55 -4.33
N ASN A 89 -0.62 3.83 -4.02
CA ASN A 89 -1.79 4.63 -4.43
C ASN A 89 -1.43 5.44 -5.67
N ILE A 90 -2.13 5.21 -6.77
CA ILE A 90 -1.82 5.76 -8.09
C ILE A 90 -3.02 6.51 -8.62
N SER A 91 -2.78 7.73 -9.09
CA SER A 91 -3.74 8.52 -9.87
C SER A 91 -3.02 9.24 -11.00
N VAL A 92 -3.72 9.49 -12.09
CA VAL A 92 -3.23 10.31 -13.20
C VAL A 92 -4.01 11.62 -13.26
N MET A 93 -3.35 12.67 -13.72
CA MET A 93 -3.99 13.97 -13.95
C MET A 93 -3.41 14.62 -15.20
N PRO A 94 -4.16 15.48 -15.92
CA PRO A 94 -3.63 16.27 -17.00
C PRO A 94 -2.45 17.15 -16.54
N GLU A 95 -1.48 17.38 -17.41
CA GLU A 95 -0.38 18.29 -17.12
C GLU A 95 -0.92 19.70 -16.80
N GLY A 96 -0.43 20.25 -15.68
CA GLY A 96 -0.87 21.56 -15.20
C GLY A 96 -2.18 21.56 -14.43
N ALA A 97 -2.83 20.43 -14.22
CA ALA A 97 -4.01 20.34 -13.34
C ALA A 97 -3.64 20.66 -11.88
N ALA A 98 -4.56 21.33 -11.18
CA ALA A 98 -4.37 21.71 -9.77
C ALA A 98 -4.73 20.57 -8.80
N GLU A 99 -5.56 19.63 -9.23
CA GLU A 99 -6.07 18.55 -8.40
C GLU A 99 -5.67 17.18 -8.95
N PHE A 100 -5.42 16.24 -8.07
CA PHE A 100 -5.16 14.85 -8.45
C PHE A 100 -6.42 14.18 -9.00
N GLY A 101 -6.22 13.24 -9.93
CA GLY A 101 -7.29 12.37 -10.38
C GLY A 101 -7.70 11.34 -9.30
N THR A 102 -8.71 10.55 -9.62
CA THR A 102 -9.16 9.44 -8.76
C THR A 102 -8.06 8.39 -8.64
N ARG A 103 -7.76 7.96 -7.42
CA ARG A 103 -6.72 7.00 -7.15
C ARG A 103 -7.23 5.56 -7.13
N ALA A 104 -6.38 4.63 -7.57
CA ALA A 104 -6.50 3.21 -7.27
C ALA A 104 -5.38 2.78 -6.32
N GLU A 105 -5.69 1.89 -5.38
CA GLU A 105 -4.73 1.29 -4.47
C GLU A 105 -4.28 -0.06 -5.01
N ILE A 106 -2.97 -0.26 -5.16
CA ILE A 106 -2.39 -1.51 -5.67
C ILE A 106 -1.74 -2.27 -4.52
N LYS A 107 -2.18 -3.49 -4.32
CA LYS A 107 -1.67 -4.43 -3.31
C LYS A 107 -0.87 -5.58 -3.92
N ASN A 108 -0.28 -6.41 -3.06
CA ASN A 108 0.49 -7.59 -3.46
C ASN A 108 1.80 -7.26 -4.20
N LEU A 109 2.48 -6.21 -3.75
CA LEU A 109 3.76 -5.77 -4.29
C LEU A 109 4.90 -6.43 -3.51
N ASN A 110 5.32 -7.62 -3.92
CA ASN A 110 6.23 -8.48 -3.17
C ASN A 110 7.71 -8.27 -3.52
N SER A 111 8.04 -7.28 -4.35
CA SER A 111 9.40 -6.90 -4.71
C SER A 111 9.45 -5.47 -5.26
N PHE A 112 10.64 -4.85 -5.24
CA PHE A 112 10.86 -3.55 -5.90
C PHE A 112 10.57 -3.59 -7.40
N ARG A 113 10.84 -4.74 -8.05
CA ARG A 113 10.50 -4.94 -9.46
C ARG A 113 8.99 -4.98 -9.68
N ALA A 114 8.27 -5.67 -8.82
CA ALA A 114 6.80 -5.71 -8.88
C ALA A 114 6.20 -4.31 -8.66
N LEU A 115 6.74 -3.52 -7.72
CA LEU A 115 6.32 -2.13 -7.51
C LEU A 115 6.45 -1.30 -8.79
N VAL A 116 7.63 -1.30 -9.43
CA VAL A 116 7.87 -0.52 -10.66
C VAL A 116 6.90 -0.93 -11.76
N ARG A 117 6.82 -2.24 -12.06
CA ARG A 117 5.94 -2.76 -13.11
C ARG A 117 4.46 -2.48 -12.87
N ALA A 118 4.03 -2.60 -11.62
CA ALA A 118 2.64 -2.34 -11.24
C ALA A 118 2.28 -0.86 -11.40
N ILE A 119 3.18 0.05 -11.02
CA ILE A 119 2.98 1.49 -11.21
C ILE A 119 2.88 1.82 -12.70
N GLU A 120 3.82 1.34 -13.51
CA GLU A 120 3.85 1.61 -14.96
C GLU A 120 2.57 1.10 -15.63
N TYR A 121 2.19 -0.15 -15.37
CA TYR A 121 0.96 -0.72 -15.91
C TYR A 121 -0.29 0.07 -15.50
N GLU A 122 -0.38 0.43 -14.22
CA GLU A 122 -1.58 1.12 -13.71
C GLU A 122 -1.69 2.56 -14.24
N VAL A 123 -0.56 3.24 -14.42
CA VAL A 123 -0.52 4.57 -15.06
C VAL A 123 -1.03 4.49 -16.50
N GLU A 124 -0.51 3.56 -17.30
CA GLU A 124 -0.98 3.34 -18.68
C GLU A 124 -2.47 3.00 -18.71
N ARG A 125 -2.92 2.07 -17.86
CA ARG A 125 -4.34 1.69 -17.79
C ARG A 125 -5.24 2.88 -17.47
N GLN A 126 -4.85 3.74 -16.52
CA GLN A 126 -5.64 4.92 -16.15
C GLN A 126 -5.64 5.97 -17.25
N ILE A 127 -4.52 6.18 -17.94
CA ILE A 127 -4.43 7.10 -19.08
C ILE A 127 -5.35 6.62 -20.20
N ASP A 128 -5.23 5.36 -20.62
CA ASP A 128 -6.05 4.79 -21.69
C ASP A 128 -7.55 4.88 -21.37
N LEU A 129 -7.91 4.63 -20.10
CA LEU A 129 -9.30 4.72 -19.66
C LEU A 129 -9.84 6.16 -19.76
N VAL A 130 -9.08 7.14 -19.29
CA VAL A 130 -9.47 8.55 -19.31
C VAL A 130 -9.52 9.10 -20.74
N GLU A 131 -8.53 8.77 -21.56
CA GLU A 131 -8.47 9.22 -22.97
C GLU A 131 -9.58 8.60 -23.82
N SER A 132 -10.04 7.39 -23.48
CA SER A 132 -11.22 6.77 -24.12
C SER A 132 -12.57 7.34 -23.64
N GLY A 133 -12.56 8.33 -22.73
CA GLY A 133 -13.76 8.96 -22.18
C GLY A 133 -14.38 8.23 -20.99
N GLY A 134 -13.67 7.24 -20.44
CA GLY A 134 -14.05 6.56 -19.21
C GLY A 134 -13.62 7.32 -17.95
N HIS A 135 -13.89 6.70 -16.80
CA HIS A 135 -13.54 7.27 -15.49
C HIS A 135 -12.83 6.24 -14.62
N VAL A 136 -11.77 6.67 -13.94
CA VAL A 136 -11.11 5.85 -12.92
C VAL A 136 -12.04 5.76 -11.71
N VAL A 137 -12.26 4.54 -11.23
CA VAL A 137 -13.02 4.25 -10.01
C VAL A 137 -12.05 4.08 -8.85
N GLN A 138 -12.39 4.62 -7.70
CA GLN A 138 -11.61 4.39 -6.48
C GLN A 138 -11.81 2.94 -6.01
N GLU A 139 -10.81 2.13 -6.22
CA GLU A 139 -10.85 0.70 -5.92
C GLU A 139 -9.52 0.19 -5.38
N THR A 140 -9.54 -0.99 -4.76
CA THR A 140 -8.35 -1.76 -4.47
C THR A 140 -8.13 -2.78 -5.57
N ARG A 141 -6.91 -2.83 -6.10
CA ARG A 141 -6.45 -3.75 -7.14
C ARG A 141 -5.30 -4.60 -6.61
N THR A 142 -5.13 -5.80 -7.11
CA THR A 142 -3.97 -6.65 -6.82
C THR A 142 -3.05 -6.73 -8.03
N TRP A 143 -1.74 -6.70 -7.80
CA TRP A 143 -0.76 -6.99 -8.83
C TRP A 143 -0.68 -8.50 -9.07
N ASP A 144 -0.86 -8.94 -10.30
CA ASP A 144 -0.60 -10.30 -10.77
C ASP A 144 0.73 -10.30 -11.54
N ASP A 145 1.79 -10.79 -10.91
CA ASP A 145 3.14 -10.78 -11.50
C ASP A 145 3.26 -11.76 -12.68
N ALA A 146 2.47 -12.83 -12.69
CA ALA A 146 2.47 -13.81 -13.77
C ALA A 146 1.82 -13.26 -15.04
N GLN A 147 0.71 -12.53 -14.90
CA GLN A 147 0.03 -11.88 -16.02
C GLN A 147 0.62 -10.49 -16.33
N GLY A 148 1.36 -9.89 -15.41
CA GLY A 148 1.92 -8.56 -15.57
C GLY A 148 0.87 -7.45 -15.62
N MET A 149 -0.21 -7.59 -14.83
CA MET A 149 -1.32 -6.66 -14.82
C MET A 149 -1.93 -6.48 -13.43
N THR A 150 -2.69 -5.42 -13.24
CA THR A 150 -3.51 -5.23 -12.04
C THR A 150 -4.92 -5.76 -12.27
N LEU A 151 -5.48 -6.42 -11.26
CA LEU A 151 -6.83 -6.95 -11.26
C LEU A 151 -7.65 -6.29 -10.15
N SER A 152 -8.91 -5.94 -10.44
CA SER A 152 -9.81 -5.39 -9.42
C SER A 152 -10.11 -6.43 -8.34
N MET A 153 -9.97 -6.04 -7.07
CA MET A 153 -10.32 -6.89 -5.92
C MET A 153 -11.71 -6.56 -5.38
N ARG A 154 -11.96 -5.28 -5.14
CA ARG A 154 -13.22 -4.76 -4.61
C ARG A 154 -13.29 -3.25 -4.83
N SER A 155 -14.49 -2.71 -4.93
CA SER A 155 -14.71 -1.28 -4.74
C SER A 155 -14.57 -0.95 -3.25
N LYS A 156 -13.97 0.20 -2.93
CA LYS A 156 -14.03 0.74 -1.56
C LYS A 156 -15.43 1.32 -1.35
N GLU A 157 -16.38 0.45 -1.07
CA GLU A 157 -17.62 0.87 -0.44
C GLU A 157 -17.26 1.27 0.99
N GLU A 158 -17.40 2.55 1.27
CA GLU A 158 -17.33 3.23 2.56
C GLU A 158 -16.52 2.56 3.68
N ALA A 159 -15.37 3.17 3.99
CA ALA A 159 -14.50 2.74 5.10
C ALA A 159 -15.15 3.06 6.47
N HIS A 160 -16.29 2.46 6.77
CA HIS A 160 -17.09 2.81 7.94
C HIS A 160 -16.58 2.25 9.26
N ASP A 161 -15.52 1.40 9.29
CA ASP A 161 -15.22 0.68 10.51
C ASP A 161 -13.73 0.50 10.82
N TYR A 162 -12.92 1.54 10.61
CA TYR A 162 -11.50 1.51 11.00
C TYR A 162 -11.25 1.82 12.48
N ARG A 163 -12.31 2.11 13.27
CA ARG A 163 -12.22 2.44 14.69
C ARG A 163 -11.20 3.55 15.00
N TYR A 164 -11.21 4.64 14.25
CA TYR A 164 -10.36 5.81 14.48
C TYR A 164 -10.80 6.60 15.72
N PHE A 165 -10.63 5.98 16.87
CA PHE A 165 -10.85 6.61 18.17
C PHE A 165 -9.79 6.11 19.16
N PRO A 166 -9.40 6.93 20.16
CA PRO A 166 -8.47 6.49 21.19
C PRO A 166 -8.99 5.24 21.91
N GLU A 167 -8.10 4.28 22.16
CA GLU A 167 -8.43 3.10 22.94
C GLU A 167 -8.79 3.55 24.38
N PRO A 168 -10.01 3.28 24.89
CA PRO A 168 -10.45 3.80 26.17
C PRO A 168 -9.67 3.25 27.37
N ASP A 169 -9.05 2.08 27.21
CA ASP A 169 -8.26 1.42 28.27
C ASP A 169 -6.79 1.85 28.31
N LEU A 170 -6.35 2.67 27.34
CA LEU A 170 -4.98 3.17 27.26
C LEU A 170 -4.92 4.67 27.58
N VAL A 171 -3.98 5.04 28.42
CA VAL A 171 -3.68 6.46 28.67
C VAL A 171 -2.87 7.03 27.49
N PRO A 172 -3.03 8.33 27.16
CA PRO A 172 -2.19 8.99 26.17
C PRO A 172 -0.71 8.85 26.51
N VAL A 173 0.11 8.59 25.51
CA VAL A 173 1.57 8.58 25.63
C VAL A 173 2.07 9.99 25.38
N GLU A 174 2.69 10.60 26.37
CA GLU A 174 3.36 11.89 26.23
C GLU A 174 4.87 11.64 26.11
N LEU A 175 5.49 12.26 25.10
CA LEU A 175 6.93 12.21 24.92
C LEU A 175 7.51 13.54 25.36
N ASP A 176 8.52 13.48 26.23
CA ASP A 176 9.29 14.66 26.59
C ASP A 176 10.22 15.04 25.42
N ASP A 177 10.45 16.35 25.23
CA ASP A 177 11.34 16.91 24.19
C ASP A 177 12.82 16.54 24.38
#